data_a0db92c7225f22936698effe96dcc06e
#
_entry.id   a0db92c7225f22936698effe96dcc06e
#
_cell.length_a   1.000
_cell.length_b   1.000
_cell.length_c   1.000
_cell.angle_alpha   90.00
_cell.angle_beta   90.00
_cell.angle_gamma   90.00
#
_symmetry.space_group_name_H-M   'P 1'
#
loop_
_entity.id
_entity.type
_entity.pdbx_description
1 polymer ?
#
loop_
_entity_poly.entity_id
_entity_poly.type
_entity_poly.pdbx_seq_one_letter_code
_entity_poly.pdbx_strand_id
1 'polypeptide(L)' 'MEKLIIGSYEEFEKYVGQELGVSDYVELPQDRINLFADATLDHQWIHVNPEKAAVESPFKSTIAHGYLTLSMLPYMWDHI' A
#
# COMPACT_ATOMS: atom_id res chain seq x y z
N MET A 1 -17.35 10.71 3.82
CA MET A 1 -17.12 9.81 4.98
C MET A 1 -16.58 10.63 6.14
N GLU A 2 -17.16 10.50 7.30
CA GLU A 2 -16.67 11.19 8.49
C GLU A 2 -15.38 10.55 8.98
N LYS A 3 -14.43 11.39 9.38
CA LYS A 3 -13.20 10.90 9.98
C LYS A 3 -13.43 10.60 11.46
N LEU A 4 -12.89 9.48 11.91
CA LEU A 4 -12.82 9.18 13.34
C LEU A 4 -11.77 10.06 13.98
N ILE A 5 -12.12 10.74 15.06
CA ILE A 5 -11.20 11.59 15.81
C ILE A 5 -10.92 10.93 17.16
N ILE A 6 -9.64 10.71 17.43
CA ILE A 6 -9.19 10.12 18.69
C ILE A 6 -8.34 11.18 19.42
N GLY A 7 -8.85 11.64 20.55
CA GLY A 7 -8.29 12.77 21.29
C GLY A 7 -7.23 12.42 22.33
N SER A 8 -7.10 11.13 22.68
CA SER A 8 -6.15 10.70 23.73
C SER A 8 -5.74 9.25 23.55
N TYR A 9 -4.68 8.86 24.25
CA TYR A 9 -4.22 7.47 24.29
C TYR A 9 -5.29 6.54 24.89
N GLU A 10 -5.94 6.96 25.97
CA GLU A 10 -6.98 6.18 26.58
C GLU A 10 -8.17 5.96 25.64
N GLU A 11 -8.52 6.97 24.88
CA GLU A 11 -9.57 6.85 23.88
C GLU A 11 -9.16 5.92 22.74
N PHE A 12 -7.90 6.01 22.30
CA PHE A 12 -7.36 5.11 21.29
C PHE A 12 -7.35 3.66 21.78
N GLU A 13 -6.99 3.45 23.03
CA GLU A 13 -6.92 2.11 23.62
C GLU A 13 -8.27 1.38 23.59
N LYS A 14 -9.38 2.11 23.65
CA LYS A 14 -10.72 1.52 23.57
C LYS A 14 -11.01 0.83 22.25
N TYR A 15 -10.25 1.17 21.21
CA TYR A 15 -10.42 0.60 19.89
C TYR A 15 -9.51 -0.59 19.60
N VAL A 16 -8.74 -1.05 20.57
CA VAL A 16 -7.87 -2.22 20.38
C VAL A 16 -8.73 -3.42 19.98
N GLY A 17 -8.36 -4.05 18.86
CA GLY A 17 -9.09 -5.17 18.30
C GLY A 17 -10.33 -4.80 17.51
N GLN A 18 -10.61 -3.50 17.34
CA GLN A 18 -11.75 -3.02 16.57
C GLN A 18 -11.31 -2.41 15.24
N GLU A 19 -12.16 -2.53 14.25
CA GLU A 19 -11.96 -1.85 12.97
C GLU A 19 -12.35 -0.38 13.13
N LEU A 20 -11.38 0.53 12.90
CA LEU A 20 -11.61 1.97 13.05
C LEU A 20 -12.24 2.59 11.82
N GLY A 21 -12.12 1.94 10.69
CA GLY A 21 -12.64 2.41 9.43
C GLY A 21 -12.02 1.66 8.28
N VAL A 22 -12.53 1.88 7.09
CA VAL A 22 -12.04 1.25 5.86
C VAL A 22 -11.89 2.32 4.78
N SER A 23 -10.70 2.43 4.19
CA SER A 23 -10.52 3.31 3.04
C SER A 23 -11.05 2.65 1.78
N ASP A 24 -11.27 3.45 0.72
CA ASP A 24 -11.50 2.92 -0.60
C ASP A 24 -10.24 2.23 -1.13
N TYR A 25 -10.39 1.39 -2.15
CA TYR A 25 -9.25 0.79 -2.81
C TYR A 25 -8.40 1.89 -3.44
N VAL A 26 -7.09 1.74 -3.30
CA VAL A 26 -6.12 2.66 -3.87
C VAL A 26 -5.35 1.91 -4.96
N GLU A 27 -5.38 2.44 -6.18
CA GLU A 27 -4.65 1.84 -7.28
C GLU A 27 -3.17 2.24 -7.22
N LEU A 28 -2.29 1.24 -7.41
CA LEU A 28 -0.85 1.44 -7.54
C LEU A 28 -0.43 1.07 -8.97
N PRO A 29 -0.53 2.02 -9.91
CA PRO A 29 -0.15 1.72 -11.30
C PRO A 29 1.35 1.51 -11.44
N GLN A 30 1.75 0.93 -12.58
CA GLN A 30 3.14 0.56 -12.83
C GLN A 30 4.12 1.72 -12.69
N ASP A 31 3.71 2.93 -13.08
CA ASP A 31 4.59 4.11 -12.97
C ASP A 31 4.94 4.44 -11.52
N ARG A 32 4.01 4.26 -10.57
CA ARG A 32 4.29 4.46 -9.14
C ARG A 32 5.21 3.38 -8.59
N ILE A 33 5.03 2.14 -9.05
CA ILE A 33 5.91 1.05 -8.67
C ILE A 33 7.33 1.30 -9.18
N ASN A 34 7.45 1.79 -10.41
CA ASN A 34 8.74 2.14 -10.99
C ASN A 34 9.43 3.28 -10.22
N LEU A 35 8.67 4.29 -9.79
CA LEU A 35 9.23 5.38 -8.98
C LEU A 35 9.75 4.87 -7.64
N PHE A 36 9.05 3.95 -7.01
CA PHE A 36 9.51 3.35 -5.76
C PHE A 36 10.78 2.53 -5.98
N ALA A 37 10.83 1.77 -7.07
CA ALA A 37 12.02 1.01 -7.44
C ALA A 37 13.23 1.93 -7.62
N ASP A 38 13.04 3.07 -8.29
CA ASP A 38 14.10 4.06 -8.47
C ASP A 38 14.54 4.68 -7.14
N ALA A 39 13.59 4.98 -6.27
CA ALA A 39 13.88 5.60 -4.98
C ALA A 39 14.65 4.67 -4.04
N THR A 40 14.39 3.37 -4.10
CA THR A 40 14.96 2.37 -3.18
C THR A 40 16.05 1.51 -3.81
N LEU A 41 16.25 1.65 -5.11
CA LEU A 41 17.19 0.84 -5.90
C LEU A 41 16.80 -0.65 -5.96
N ASP A 42 15.52 -0.96 -5.75
CA ASP A 42 14.99 -2.32 -5.86
C ASP A 42 14.29 -2.50 -7.20
N HIS A 43 15.05 -2.93 -8.19
CA HIS A 43 14.57 -3.10 -9.57
C HIS A 43 14.37 -4.56 -9.94
N GLN A 44 13.98 -5.41 -8.99
CA GLN A 44 13.69 -6.80 -9.32
C GLN A 44 12.60 -6.90 -10.39
N TRP A 45 12.77 -7.83 -11.31
CA TRP A 45 11.89 -7.95 -12.47
C TRP A 45 10.42 -8.11 -12.11
N ILE A 46 10.13 -8.76 -10.99
CA ILE A 46 8.75 -9.01 -10.56
C ILE A 46 7.97 -7.71 -10.30
N HIS A 47 8.68 -6.62 -10.07
CA HIS A 47 8.07 -5.30 -9.84
C HIS A 47 8.07 -4.43 -11.09
N VAL A 48 9.12 -4.51 -11.91
CA VAL A 48 9.36 -3.50 -12.95
C VAL A 48 9.33 -4.02 -14.38
N ASN A 49 9.23 -5.32 -14.61
CA ASN A 49 9.23 -5.90 -15.94
C ASN A 49 7.91 -6.63 -16.22
N PRO A 50 6.90 -5.93 -16.78
CA PRO A 50 5.60 -6.56 -17.04
C PRO A 50 5.66 -7.75 -18.01
N GLU A 51 6.53 -7.69 -19.01
CA GLU A 51 6.63 -8.75 -20.01
C GLU A 51 7.14 -10.06 -19.37
N LYS A 52 8.21 -9.96 -18.58
CA LYS A 52 8.76 -11.13 -17.89
C LYS A 52 7.79 -11.62 -16.81
N ALA A 53 7.15 -10.72 -16.09
CA ALA A 53 6.21 -11.08 -15.05
C ALA A 53 4.98 -11.81 -15.61
N ALA A 54 4.52 -11.44 -16.79
CA ALA A 54 3.39 -12.11 -17.43
C ALA A 54 3.65 -13.61 -17.66
N VAL A 55 4.91 -13.98 -17.85
CA VAL A 55 5.32 -15.37 -18.13
C VAL A 55 5.81 -16.08 -16.87
N GLU A 56 6.67 -15.42 -16.09
CA GLU A 56 7.41 -16.08 -15.01
C GLU A 56 6.86 -15.81 -13.61
N SER A 57 6.05 -14.76 -13.43
CA SER A 57 5.45 -14.49 -12.13
C SER A 57 4.32 -15.47 -11.83
N PRO A 58 4.23 -16.01 -10.60
CA PRO A 58 3.08 -16.83 -10.22
C PRO A 58 1.76 -16.08 -10.29
N PHE A 59 1.81 -14.75 -10.29
CA PHE A 59 0.63 -13.88 -10.38
C PHE A 59 0.32 -13.47 -11.82
N LYS A 60 1.15 -13.84 -12.79
CA LYS A 60 1.03 -13.48 -14.21
C LYS A 60 1.01 -11.99 -14.49
N SER A 61 1.55 -11.21 -13.56
CA SER A 61 1.68 -9.76 -13.65
C SER A 61 2.76 -9.29 -12.71
N THR A 62 3.18 -8.03 -12.85
CA THR A 62 4.02 -7.40 -11.83
C THR A 62 3.23 -7.20 -10.54
N ILE A 63 3.95 -7.12 -9.44
CA ILE A 63 3.37 -6.83 -8.13
C ILE A 63 4.06 -5.63 -7.52
N ALA A 64 3.35 -4.90 -6.66
CA ALA A 64 3.95 -3.80 -5.92
C ALA A 64 4.93 -4.34 -4.87
N HIS A 65 5.96 -3.54 -4.57
CA HIS A 65 6.85 -3.83 -3.45
C HIS A 65 6.04 -3.84 -2.15
N GLY A 66 6.34 -4.80 -1.27
CA GLY A 66 5.68 -4.85 0.04
C GLY A 66 5.86 -3.55 0.83
N TYR A 67 7.07 -2.98 0.79
CA TYR A 67 7.35 -1.71 1.46
C TYR A 67 6.62 -0.52 0.83
N LEU A 68 6.36 -0.53 -0.48
CA LEU A 68 5.54 0.50 -1.11
C LEU A 68 4.11 0.42 -0.56
N THR A 69 3.55 -0.77 -0.50
CA THR A 69 2.20 -0.98 0.05
C THR A 69 2.13 -0.51 1.50
N LEU A 70 3.13 -0.84 2.31
CA LEU A 70 3.21 -0.40 3.69
C LEU A 70 3.31 1.14 3.79
N SER A 71 4.07 1.77 2.91
CA SER A 71 4.27 3.21 2.91
C SER A 71 3.02 4.00 2.50
N MET A 72 2.00 3.33 1.97
CA MET A 72 0.72 3.95 1.67
C MET A 72 -0.17 4.13 2.91
N LEU A 73 0.23 3.58 4.05
CA LEU A 73 -0.58 3.68 5.28
C LEU A 73 -0.92 5.12 5.67
N PRO A 74 0.01 6.09 5.66
CA PRO A 74 -0.35 7.46 6.02
C PRO A 74 -1.42 8.07 5.11
N TYR A 75 -1.34 7.80 3.81
CA TYR A 75 -2.34 8.26 2.86
C TYR A 75 -3.70 7.61 3.12
N MET A 76 -3.72 6.28 3.26
CA MET A 76 -4.95 5.52 3.49
C MET A 76 -5.58 5.88 4.83
N TRP A 77 -4.75 6.09 5.85
CA TRP A 77 -5.21 6.50 7.18
C TRP A 77 -5.99 7.80 7.12
N ASP A 78 -5.54 8.74 6.31
CA ASP A 78 -6.21 10.03 6.17
C ASP A 78 -7.57 9.94 5.48
N HIS A 79 -7.89 8.78 4.89
CA HIS A 79 -9.10 8.54 4.12
C HIS A 79 -10.09 7.59 4.82
N ILE A 80 -9.89 7.32 6.09
CA ILE A 80 -10.83 6.48 6.86
C ILE A 80 -11.58 7.25 7.92
#